data_d571725f06ad152b8c8fc190a7bc9c4b
#
_entry.id   d571725f06ad152b8c8fc190a7bc9c4b
#
_cell.length_a   1.000
_cell.length_b   1.000
_cell.length_c   1.000
_cell.angle_alpha   90.00
_cell.angle_beta   90.00
_cell.angle_gamma   90.00
#
_symmetry.space_group_name_H-M   'P 1'
#
loop_
_entity.id
_entity.type
_entity.pdbx_description
1 polymer ?
#
loop_
_entity_poly.entity_id
_entity_poly.type
_entity_poly.pdbx_seq_one_letter_code
_entity_poly.pdbx_strand_id
1 'polypeptide(L)'
;MKRNILAVVIPALLAAGAANAAEIYNKDGNKLDLYGKAVGLHYFSDDAGNDGDQSYVRFGFKGETQINSQMTGYGQWEYNLQANNSEGSDAQNGNKTRLGFAGLKFGDAGSIDYGRNYGVVYDAIGWTDVLPEFGGDSGYSDNFMNGRSTGLLTYRNTNFFGLVDGWNFALQYQGKNDRADTRRANGDGYGVSTSYTSPIGVGVAAAYSSSDRTNLQSQGSVLNSDGDVVATGIGAGKRAENWATALKYDANNVYLAAMYGETRNSTPISGNVDLTGTGTTTSVTGFANKAQNIELVAQYQFDFGLRPSIAYVQSKGKDIEGIGDADLVKYIEVGATYYFNKNMATYVDYKINQLDDNNPLGIATDDVVALGLVYQF
;
A
#
# COMPACT_ATOMS: atom_id res chain seq x y z
N MET A 1 10.31 38.87 -10.28
CA MET A 1 10.60 37.84 -9.29
C MET A 1 9.34 37.55 -8.46
N LYS A 2 8.34 36.89 -8.98
CA LYS A 2 7.10 36.45 -8.26
C LYS A 2 6.43 35.25 -8.96
N ARG A 3 7.20 34.23 -9.39
CA ARG A 3 6.66 33.05 -10.10
C ARG A 3 7.01 31.71 -9.50
N ASN A 4 7.75 31.65 -8.39
CA ASN A 4 8.27 30.38 -7.85
C ASN A 4 7.57 29.90 -6.55
N ILE A 5 6.46 30.51 -6.13
CA ILE A 5 5.78 30.10 -4.89
C ILE A 5 4.67 29.07 -5.15
N LEU A 6 4.13 28.97 -6.37
CA LEU A 6 3.04 28.02 -6.65
C LEU A 6 3.49 26.57 -6.92
N ALA A 7 4.74 26.36 -7.33
CA ALA A 7 5.24 24.99 -7.60
C ALA A 7 5.54 24.15 -6.35
N VAL A 8 5.55 24.76 -5.15
CA VAL A 8 5.88 24.08 -3.88
C VAL A 8 4.63 23.56 -3.15
N VAL A 9 3.44 24.03 -3.53
CA VAL A 9 2.21 23.73 -2.77
C VAL A 9 1.54 22.41 -3.20
N ILE A 10 1.76 21.93 -4.41
CA ILE A 10 1.05 20.80 -4.98
C ILE A 10 1.62 19.43 -4.57
N PRO A 11 2.94 19.21 -4.52
CA PRO A 11 3.50 17.98 -3.94
C PRO A 11 3.14 17.78 -2.47
N ALA A 12 2.89 18.87 -1.73
CA ALA A 12 2.49 18.82 -0.33
C ALA A 12 1.06 18.31 -0.11
N LEU A 13 0.16 18.42 -1.09
CA LEU A 13 -1.21 17.91 -1.00
C LEU A 13 -1.31 16.41 -1.33
N LEU A 14 -0.41 15.88 -2.16
CA LEU A 14 -0.30 14.44 -2.43
C LEU A 14 0.42 13.69 -1.29
N ALA A 15 1.32 14.38 -0.58
CA ALA A 15 1.94 13.89 0.67
C ALA A 15 1.07 14.20 1.91
N ALA A 16 -0.23 14.38 1.77
CA ALA A 16 -1.14 14.91 2.79
C ALA A 16 -1.19 14.13 4.12
N GLY A 17 -0.58 12.95 4.20
CA GLY A 17 -0.37 12.27 5.48
C GLY A 17 0.78 12.81 6.32
N ALA A 18 1.65 13.69 5.77
CA ALA A 18 2.81 14.23 6.48
C ALA A 18 2.80 15.77 6.63
N ALA A 19 2.00 16.48 5.83
CA ALA A 19 2.03 17.95 5.78
C ALA A 19 1.18 18.65 6.88
N ASN A 20 0.35 17.92 7.60
CA ASN A 20 -0.56 18.46 8.61
C ASN A 20 -0.23 18.03 10.05
N ALA A 21 0.99 17.48 10.29
CA ALA A 21 1.39 17.09 11.64
C ALA A 21 1.41 18.31 12.57
N ALA A 22 0.72 18.21 13.70
CA ALA A 22 0.77 19.21 14.75
C ALA A 22 2.08 19.02 15.54
N GLU A 23 2.95 20.03 15.53
CA GLU A 23 4.15 20.05 16.39
C GLU A 23 3.71 20.11 17.86
N ILE A 24 3.96 19.03 18.62
CA ILE A 24 3.66 18.98 20.05
C ILE A 24 4.84 19.50 20.86
N TYR A 25 6.05 19.21 20.39
CA TYR A 25 7.28 19.54 21.10
C TYR A 25 8.41 19.80 20.12
N ASN A 26 9.15 20.91 20.35
CA ASN A 26 10.36 21.24 19.58
C ASN A 26 11.29 22.07 20.45
N LYS A 27 12.23 21.42 21.10
CA LYS A 27 13.19 22.07 22.00
C LYS A 27 14.46 21.25 22.12
N ASP A 28 15.60 21.94 22.22
CA ASP A 28 16.91 21.37 22.52
C ASP A 28 17.31 20.25 21.53
N GLY A 29 16.99 20.45 20.21
CA GLY A 29 17.26 19.47 19.15
C GLY A 29 16.33 18.25 19.14
N ASN A 30 15.26 18.27 19.95
CA ASN A 30 14.25 17.22 19.96
C ASN A 30 12.93 17.74 19.40
N LYS A 31 12.32 16.96 18.54
CA LYS A 31 11.03 17.28 17.91
C LYS A 31 10.06 16.10 18.02
N LEU A 32 8.80 16.39 18.32
CA LEU A 32 7.72 15.42 18.30
C LEU A 32 6.50 16.02 17.63
N ASP A 33 6.04 15.37 16.58
CA ASP A 33 4.85 15.72 15.81
C ASP A 33 3.77 14.66 16.01
N LEU A 34 2.53 15.09 16.24
CA LEU A 34 1.33 14.26 16.17
C LEU A 34 0.67 14.48 14.81
N TYR A 35 0.27 13.41 14.15
CA TYR A 35 -0.48 13.47 12.92
C TYR A 35 -1.59 12.43 12.90
N GLY A 36 -2.61 12.64 12.08
CA GLY A 36 -3.67 11.67 11.94
C GLY A 36 -4.86 12.16 11.16
N LYS A 37 -5.86 11.29 11.08
CA LYS A 37 -7.16 11.61 10.49
C LYS A 37 -8.29 10.82 11.15
N ALA A 38 -9.45 11.45 11.24
CA ALA A 38 -10.73 10.79 11.49
C ALA A 38 -11.53 10.79 10.19
N VAL A 39 -12.05 9.63 9.81
CA VAL A 39 -12.79 9.44 8.56
C VAL A 39 -14.15 8.85 8.89
N GLY A 40 -15.21 9.62 8.66
CA GLY A 40 -16.56 9.10 8.58
C GLY A 40 -16.77 8.57 7.18
N LEU A 41 -16.99 7.27 7.04
CA LEU A 41 -16.98 6.57 5.76
C LEU A 41 -18.13 5.58 5.67
N HIS A 42 -18.84 5.59 4.55
CA HIS A 42 -19.87 4.62 4.25
C HIS A 42 -19.68 4.05 2.85
N TYR A 43 -19.78 2.73 2.75
CA TYR A 43 -19.82 2.02 1.46
C TYR A 43 -21.26 1.63 1.13
N PHE A 44 -21.62 1.75 -0.14
CA PHE A 44 -22.87 1.29 -0.73
C PHE A 44 -22.54 0.22 -1.76
N SER A 45 -23.02 -1.00 -1.54
CA SER A 45 -22.78 -2.15 -2.43
C SER A 45 -23.88 -3.19 -2.25
N ASP A 46 -24.14 -3.96 -3.28
CA ASP A 46 -24.99 -5.15 -3.17
C ASP A 46 -24.24 -6.32 -2.51
N ASP A 47 -22.90 -6.27 -2.46
CA ASP A 47 -22.08 -7.20 -1.67
C ASP A 47 -22.12 -6.83 -0.18
N ALA A 48 -22.82 -7.62 0.62
CA ALA A 48 -22.95 -7.42 2.07
C ALA A 48 -21.60 -7.37 2.81
N GLY A 49 -20.52 -7.89 2.25
CA GLY A 49 -19.17 -7.81 2.81
C GLY A 49 -18.51 -6.46 2.62
N ASN A 50 -19.02 -5.68 1.65
CA ASN A 50 -18.51 -4.36 1.29
C ASN A 50 -19.56 -3.23 1.48
N ASP A 51 -20.70 -3.51 2.10
CA ASP A 51 -21.73 -2.51 2.39
C ASP A 51 -21.64 -2.01 3.84
N GLY A 52 -22.06 -0.76 4.07
CA GLY A 52 -22.22 -0.20 5.41
C GLY A 52 -21.10 0.72 5.89
N ASP A 53 -21.08 0.94 7.21
CA ASP A 53 -20.14 1.83 7.87
C ASP A 53 -18.71 1.27 7.87
N GLN A 54 -17.77 2.09 7.36
CA GLN A 54 -16.33 1.78 7.28
C GLN A 54 -15.49 2.84 8.01
N SER A 55 -16.11 3.62 8.91
CA SER A 55 -15.46 4.71 9.61
C SER A 55 -14.26 4.26 10.43
N TYR A 56 -13.20 5.08 10.44
CA TYR A 56 -11.98 4.79 11.19
C TYR A 56 -11.26 6.05 11.66
N VAL A 57 -10.39 5.87 12.65
CA VAL A 57 -9.42 6.88 13.08
C VAL A 57 -8.01 6.33 12.88
N ARG A 58 -7.14 7.14 12.30
CA ARG A 58 -5.71 6.83 12.16
C ARG A 58 -4.90 7.95 12.79
N PHE A 59 -3.93 7.61 13.62
CA PHE A 59 -3.03 8.59 14.21
C PHE A 59 -1.65 8.00 14.44
N GLY A 60 -0.68 8.88 14.57
CA GLY A 60 0.70 8.48 14.79
C GLY A 60 1.57 9.63 15.30
N PHE A 61 2.75 9.27 15.73
CA PHE A 61 3.80 10.19 16.15
C PHE A 61 5.01 10.05 15.24
N LYS A 62 5.65 11.20 14.94
CA LYS A 62 6.98 11.28 14.36
C LYS A 62 7.89 12.01 15.33
N GLY A 63 9.00 11.37 15.69
CA GLY A 63 9.98 11.95 16.59
C GLY A 63 11.34 12.08 15.91
N GLU A 64 12.06 13.16 16.23
CA GLU A 64 13.45 13.37 15.84
C GLU A 64 14.26 13.89 17.02
N THR A 65 15.52 13.48 17.11
CA THR A 65 16.48 13.98 18.09
C THR A 65 17.84 14.20 17.44
N GLN A 66 18.40 15.41 17.61
CA GLN A 66 19.73 15.73 17.14
C GLN A 66 20.75 15.07 18.08
N ILE A 67 21.55 14.12 17.57
CA ILE A 67 22.58 13.42 18.34
C ILE A 67 23.90 14.20 18.29
N ASN A 68 24.27 14.66 17.09
CA ASN A 68 25.40 15.57 16.85
C ASN A 68 25.20 16.32 15.52
N SER A 69 26.15 17.11 15.08
CA SER A 69 26.02 17.94 13.87
C SER A 69 25.79 17.17 12.55
N GLN A 70 26.07 15.86 12.54
CA GLN A 70 25.95 15.01 11.34
C GLN A 70 24.92 13.89 11.49
N MET A 71 24.39 13.66 12.68
CA MET A 71 23.54 12.51 12.96
C MET A 71 22.28 12.90 13.72
N THR A 72 21.11 12.45 13.21
CA THR A 72 19.81 12.62 13.82
C THR A 72 19.15 11.26 14.01
N GLY A 73 18.73 10.95 15.23
CA GLY A 73 17.85 9.83 15.52
C GLY A 73 16.42 10.17 15.14
N TYR A 74 15.67 9.20 14.62
CA TYR A 74 14.25 9.39 14.31
C TYR A 74 13.43 8.14 14.56
N GLY A 75 12.12 8.31 14.71
CA GLY A 75 11.21 7.20 14.84
C GLY A 75 9.79 7.59 14.44
N GLN A 76 8.99 6.60 14.10
CA GLN A 76 7.60 6.78 13.75
C GLN A 76 6.77 5.61 14.24
N TRP A 77 5.59 5.92 14.74
CA TRP A 77 4.56 4.94 15.04
C TRP A 77 3.22 5.41 14.48
N GLU A 78 2.44 4.48 13.88
CA GLU A 78 1.13 4.76 13.32
C GLU A 78 0.17 3.62 13.64
N TYR A 79 -1.02 3.98 14.12
CA TYR A 79 -2.07 3.04 14.48
C TYR A 79 -3.40 3.39 13.79
N ASN A 80 -4.15 2.37 13.41
CA ASN A 80 -5.49 2.49 12.85
C ASN A 80 -6.49 1.83 13.80
N LEU A 81 -7.51 2.59 14.17
CA LEU A 81 -8.65 2.17 14.98
C LEU A 81 -9.89 2.12 14.08
N GLN A 82 -10.60 1.01 14.10
CA GLN A 82 -11.92 0.92 13.46
C GLN A 82 -12.95 1.59 14.35
N ALA A 83 -13.71 2.56 13.80
CA ALA A 83 -14.74 3.31 14.52
C ALA A 83 -16.14 2.76 14.24
N ASN A 84 -16.25 1.77 13.36
CA ASN A 84 -17.49 1.08 13.00
C ASN A 84 -17.72 -0.21 13.83
N ASN A 85 -16.81 -0.58 14.71
CA ASN A 85 -17.00 -1.70 15.64
C ASN A 85 -18.02 -1.34 16.72
N SER A 86 -18.74 -2.34 17.26
CA SER A 86 -19.53 -2.13 18.48
C SER A 86 -18.61 -1.99 19.72
N GLU A 87 -19.18 -1.54 20.84
CA GLU A 87 -18.47 -1.54 22.13
C GLU A 87 -18.44 -2.95 22.79
N GLY A 88 -18.81 -3.99 22.05
CA GLY A 88 -18.89 -5.39 22.50
C GLY A 88 -17.63 -6.21 22.26
N SER A 89 -17.82 -7.49 21.95
CA SER A 89 -16.73 -8.45 21.74
C SER A 89 -15.88 -8.17 20.49
N ASP A 90 -16.39 -7.41 19.54
CA ASP A 90 -15.74 -7.01 18.30
C ASP A 90 -14.98 -5.68 18.38
N ALA A 91 -15.02 -4.97 19.52
CA ALA A 91 -14.46 -3.63 19.72
C ALA A 91 -12.99 -3.45 19.24
N GLN A 92 -12.22 -4.53 19.18
CA GLN A 92 -10.82 -4.49 18.74
C GLN A 92 -10.58 -5.05 17.34
N ASN A 93 -11.64 -5.51 16.66
CA ASN A 93 -11.52 -6.13 15.35
C ASN A 93 -10.98 -5.12 14.31
N GLY A 94 -10.02 -5.55 13.50
CA GLY A 94 -9.42 -4.72 12.46
C GLY A 94 -8.45 -3.62 12.93
N ASN A 95 -8.33 -3.38 14.25
CA ASN A 95 -7.35 -2.45 14.81
C ASN A 95 -5.93 -2.95 14.57
N LYS A 96 -5.03 -2.05 14.14
CA LYS A 96 -3.68 -2.49 13.73
C LYS A 96 -2.62 -1.40 13.80
N THR A 97 -1.43 -1.78 14.26
CA THR A 97 -0.22 -1.00 14.04
C THR A 97 0.15 -1.05 12.55
N ARG A 98 0.22 0.11 11.93
CA ARG A 98 0.58 0.25 10.51
C ARG A 98 2.08 0.45 10.33
N LEU A 99 2.68 1.33 11.13
CA LEU A 99 4.11 1.63 11.16
C LEU A 99 4.62 1.55 12.60
N GLY A 100 5.90 1.20 12.75
CA GLY A 100 6.59 1.15 14.04
C GLY A 100 8.07 0.87 13.81
N PHE A 101 8.89 1.93 13.67
CA PHE A 101 10.31 1.82 13.38
C PHE A 101 11.10 2.95 14.02
N ALA A 102 12.41 2.73 14.17
CA ALA A 102 13.39 3.73 14.59
C ALA A 102 14.61 3.67 13.70
N GLY A 103 15.31 4.81 13.56
CA GLY A 103 16.42 4.91 12.65
C GLY A 103 17.36 6.07 12.93
N LEU A 104 18.39 6.18 12.10
CA LEU A 104 19.40 7.23 12.12
C LEU A 104 19.51 7.85 10.72
N LYS A 105 19.64 9.17 10.68
CA LYS A 105 19.95 9.97 9.47
C LYS A 105 21.38 10.50 9.57
N PHE A 106 22.11 10.51 8.46
CA PHE A 106 23.50 10.90 8.34
C PHE A 106 23.71 11.98 7.27
N GLY A 107 22.92 13.06 7.31
CA GLY A 107 22.93 14.08 6.27
C GLY A 107 22.74 13.49 4.87
N ASP A 108 23.55 13.87 3.91
CA ASP A 108 23.48 13.39 2.51
C ASP A 108 23.90 11.90 2.36
N ALA A 109 24.54 11.31 3.36
CA ALA A 109 24.83 9.88 3.34
C ALA A 109 23.58 8.99 3.51
N GLY A 110 22.41 9.59 3.78
CA GLY A 110 21.15 8.89 3.83
C GLY A 110 20.71 8.48 5.24
N SER A 111 19.83 7.49 5.30
CA SER A 111 19.27 7.01 6.56
C SER A 111 19.23 5.49 6.62
N ILE A 112 19.23 4.96 7.84
CA ILE A 112 18.99 3.55 8.12
C ILE A 112 17.89 3.45 9.17
N ASP A 113 16.91 2.57 8.97
CA ASP A 113 15.88 2.28 9.96
C ASP A 113 15.58 0.79 10.05
N TYR A 114 15.00 0.40 11.19
CA TYR A 114 14.55 -0.96 11.44
C TYR A 114 13.20 -0.98 12.11
N GLY A 115 12.32 -1.88 11.62
CA GLY A 115 11.04 -2.15 12.24
C GLY A 115 9.94 -2.51 11.25
N ARG A 116 8.68 -2.12 11.59
CA ARG A 116 7.54 -2.22 10.71
C ARG A 116 7.45 -0.98 9.84
N ASN A 117 7.73 -1.13 8.56
CA ASN A 117 7.79 -0.03 7.60
C ASN A 117 7.27 -0.50 6.23
N TYR A 118 7.33 0.36 5.22
CA TYR A 118 7.05 -0.02 3.84
C TYR A 118 8.19 -0.84 3.22
N GLY A 119 7.81 -1.88 2.49
CA GLY A 119 8.71 -2.61 1.62
C GLY A 119 9.13 -1.78 0.41
N VAL A 120 10.35 -2.02 -0.11
CA VAL A 120 10.89 -1.23 -1.22
C VAL A 120 10.10 -1.33 -2.52
N VAL A 121 9.32 -2.39 -2.73
CA VAL A 121 8.49 -2.51 -3.94
C VAL A 121 7.39 -1.44 -3.94
N TYR A 122 6.93 -1.03 -2.76
CA TYR A 122 5.96 0.05 -2.62
C TYR A 122 6.48 1.41 -3.11
N ASP A 123 7.80 1.61 -3.20
CA ASP A 123 8.38 2.86 -3.73
C ASP A 123 8.00 3.10 -5.21
N ALA A 124 7.66 2.04 -5.95
CA ALA A 124 7.09 2.14 -7.30
C ALA A 124 5.55 2.05 -7.30
N ILE A 125 4.97 1.09 -6.57
CA ILE A 125 3.50 0.89 -6.49
C ILE A 125 2.80 2.12 -5.92
N GLY A 126 3.37 2.77 -4.92
CA GLY A 126 2.77 3.93 -4.24
C GLY A 126 2.51 5.14 -5.15
N TRP A 127 3.05 5.15 -6.37
CA TRP A 127 2.75 6.24 -7.33
C TRP A 127 1.34 6.15 -7.92
N THR A 128 0.71 4.98 -7.89
CA THR A 128 -0.68 4.78 -8.32
C THR A 128 -1.66 4.64 -7.14
N ASP A 129 -1.16 4.47 -5.91
CA ASP A 129 -1.97 4.39 -4.68
C ASP A 129 -2.33 5.80 -4.16
N VAL A 130 -3.09 6.56 -4.96
CA VAL A 130 -3.42 7.99 -4.73
C VAL A 130 -4.91 8.31 -4.91
N LEU A 131 -5.76 7.30 -5.04
CA LEU A 131 -7.20 7.45 -5.22
C LEU A 131 -7.87 7.92 -3.91
N PRO A 132 -9.09 8.47 -3.97
CA PRO A 132 -9.79 8.96 -2.78
C PRO A 132 -9.97 7.91 -1.69
N GLU A 133 -10.38 6.70 -2.05
CA GLU A 133 -10.59 5.58 -1.13
C GLU A 133 -9.98 4.27 -1.63
N PHE A 134 -10.28 3.87 -2.86
CA PHE A 134 -9.81 2.61 -3.45
C PHE A 134 -8.37 2.71 -3.96
N GLY A 135 -7.84 1.68 -4.61
CA GLY A 135 -6.48 1.63 -5.12
C GLY A 135 -5.51 0.89 -4.20
N GLY A 136 -4.22 0.84 -4.63
CA GLY A 136 -3.16 0.17 -3.87
C GLY A 136 -3.31 -1.35 -3.79
N ASP A 137 -4.14 -1.95 -4.63
CA ASP A 137 -4.48 -3.37 -4.59
C ASP A 137 -3.31 -4.29 -4.96
N SER A 138 -2.23 -3.74 -5.54
CA SER A 138 -0.97 -4.46 -5.76
C SER A 138 -0.06 -4.49 -4.53
N GLY A 139 -0.34 -3.68 -3.50
CA GLY A 139 0.48 -3.42 -2.32
C GLY A 139 0.04 -4.18 -1.08
N TYR A 140 0.09 -5.50 -1.05
CA TYR A 140 -0.32 -6.31 0.09
C TYR A 140 0.53 -6.07 1.34
N SER A 141 -0.12 -5.84 2.49
CA SER A 141 0.56 -5.73 3.79
C SER A 141 0.89 -7.10 4.37
N ASP A 142 2.04 -7.17 5.07
CA ASP A 142 2.60 -8.41 5.62
C ASP A 142 2.78 -9.50 4.55
N ASN A 143 3.15 -9.08 3.35
CA ASN A 143 3.41 -9.93 2.22
C ASN A 143 4.77 -9.57 1.63
N PHE A 144 5.80 -10.26 2.08
CA PHE A 144 7.19 -10.01 1.72
C PHE A 144 7.54 -8.51 1.81
N MET A 145 8.22 -7.92 0.84
CA MET A 145 8.55 -6.48 0.78
C MET A 145 7.64 -5.69 -0.19
N ASN A 146 6.39 -6.13 -0.37
CA ASN A 146 5.46 -5.53 -1.32
C ASN A 146 4.74 -4.29 -0.73
N GLY A 147 4.08 -4.44 0.41
CA GLY A 147 3.45 -3.34 1.15
C GLY A 147 4.12 -3.12 2.50
N ARG A 148 3.35 -2.71 3.54
CA ARG A 148 3.89 -2.61 4.90
C ARG A 148 4.18 -3.99 5.47
N SER A 149 5.35 -4.16 6.07
CA SER A 149 5.76 -5.44 6.67
C SER A 149 6.66 -5.22 7.88
N THR A 150 6.87 -6.29 8.65
CA THR A 150 7.74 -6.29 9.85
C THR A 150 9.13 -6.81 9.53
N GLY A 151 10.10 -6.50 10.42
CA GLY A 151 11.46 -7.01 10.33
C GLY A 151 12.26 -6.42 9.17
N LEU A 152 11.92 -5.19 8.76
CA LEU A 152 12.59 -4.50 7.66
C LEU A 152 13.75 -3.67 8.18
N LEU A 153 14.96 -3.94 7.71
CA LEU A 153 16.13 -3.07 7.81
C LEU A 153 16.27 -2.35 6.47
N THR A 154 16.11 -1.03 6.48
CA THR A 154 16.10 -0.23 5.25
C THR A 154 17.19 0.83 5.30
N TYR A 155 18.03 0.87 4.28
CA TYR A 155 18.86 2.02 3.95
C TYR A 155 18.19 2.82 2.83
N ARG A 156 18.06 4.14 3.02
CA ARG A 156 17.52 5.07 2.01
C ARG A 156 18.48 6.21 1.77
N ASN A 157 18.65 6.57 0.51
CA ASN A 157 19.39 7.74 0.11
C ASN A 157 18.55 8.59 -0.85
N THR A 158 18.51 9.87 -0.58
CA THR A 158 17.80 10.87 -1.41
C THR A 158 18.81 11.76 -2.13
N ASN A 159 18.44 12.20 -3.34
CA ASN A 159 19.27 13.06 -4.17
C ASN A 159 20.67 12.49 -4.45
N PHE A 160 20.78 11.15 -4.48
CA PHE A 160 22.03 10.42 -4.74
C PHE A 160 23.25 11.05 -4.05
N PHE A 161 23.25 10.97 -2.72
CA PHE A 161 24.27 11.58 -1.84
C PHE A 161 24.36 13.11 -1.95
N GLY A 162 23.27 13.79 -2.30
CA GLY A 162 23.25 15.23 -2.56
C GLY A 162 23.87 15.67 -3.89
N LEU A 163 24.21 14.71 -4.77
CA LEU A 163 24.87 14.99 -6.06
C LEU A 163 23.91 15.13 -7.22
N VAL A 164 22.73 14.48 -7.17
CA VAL A 164 21.74 14.50 -8.25
C VAL A 164 20.34 14.66 -7.67
N ASP A 165 19.81 15.89 -7.75
CA ASP A 165 18.46 16.20 -7.29
C ASP A 165 17.42 15.30 -7.96
N GLY A 166 16.49 14.79 -7.14
CA GLY A 166 15.40 13.95 -7.59
C GLY A 166 15.75 12.48 -7.80
N TRP A 167 17.02 12.06 -7.70
CA TRP A 167 17.39 10.65 -7.78
C TRP A 167 17.49 10.02 -6.39
N ASN A 168 16.61 9.05 -6.11
CA ASN A 168 16.54 8.35 -4.83
C ASN A 168 16.76 6.85 -5.03
N PHE A 169 17.28 6.17 -4.00
CA PHE A 169 17.35 4.71 -3.99
C PHE A 169 17.23 4.16 -2.58
N ALA A 170 16.85 2.88 -2.47
CA ALA A 170 16.82 2.16 -1.22
C ALA A 170 17.34 0.74 -1.39
N LEU A 171 17.95 0.23 -0.30
CA LEU A 171 18.32 -1.16 -0.11
C LEU A 171 17.59 -1.68 1.12
N GLN A 172 17.02 -2.87 1.06
CA GLN A 172 16.23 -3.41 2.16
C GLN A 172 16.53 -4.89 2.37
N TYR A 173 16.62 -5.27 3.64
CA TYR A 173 16.60 -6.65 4.11
C TYR A 173 15.35 -6.87 4.95
N GLN A 174 14.70 -8.01 4.76
CA GLN A 174 13.61 -8.48 5.60
C GLN A 174 14.02 -9.74 6.32
N GLY A 175 13.97 -9.74 7.65
CA GLY A 175 14.17 -10.94 8.46
C GLY A 175 12.97 -11.89 8.39
N LYS A 176 13.23 -13.18 8.61
CA LYS A 176 12.20 -14.21 8.65
C LYS A 176 11.13 -13.93 9.71
N ASN A 177 9.86 -14.13 9.32
CA ASN A 177 8.70 -14.09 10.23
C ASN A 177 7.86 -15.36 10.03
N ASP A 178 7.84 -16.23 11.02
CA ASP A 178 6.91 -17.36 11.08
C ASP A 178 5.56 -16.90 11.65
N ARG A 179 4.47 -17.24 10.97
CA ARG A 179 3.11 -16.86 11.38
C ARG A 179 2.14 -18.02 11.12
N ALA A 180 1.08 -18.10 11.92
CA ALA A 180 0.00 -19.07 11.72
C ALA A 180 -0.70 -18.87 10.37
N ASP A 181 -1.05 -17.61 10.02
CA ASP A 181 -1.48 -17.27 8.66
C ASP A 181 -0.25 -17.26 7.74
N THR A 182 -0.11 -18.32 6.95
CA THR A 182 1.03 -18.51 6.03
C THR A 182 1.12 -17.43 4.96
N ARG A 183 0.00 -16.76 4.61
CA ARG A 183 0.00 -15.64 3.64
C ARG A 183 0.75 -14.41 4.16
N ARG A 184 0.93 -14.33 5.49
CA ARG A 184 1.62 -13.23 6.20
C ARG A 184 2.99 -13.63 6.75
N ALA A 185 3.43 -14.86 6.54
CA ALA A 185 4.77 -15.33 6.88
C ALA A 185 5.76 -15.00 5.76
N ASN A 186 7.05 -14.98 6.07
CA ASN A 186 8.13 -14.85 5.09
C ASN A 186 9.41 -15.50 5.62
N GLY A 187 10.27 -15.95 4.73
CA GLY A 187 11.68 -16.20 5.02
C GLY A 187 12.51 -14.92 4.90
N ASP A 188 13.84 -15.06 4.96
CA ASP A 188 14.75 -13.94 4.76
C ASP A 188 14.68 -13.43 3.33
N GLY A 189 14.79 -12.11 3.15
CA GLY A 189 14.68 -11.49 1.85
C GLY A 189 15.51 -10.23 1.70
N TYR A 190 15.72 -9.81 0.47
CA TYR A 190 16.36 -8.55 0.11
C TYR A 190 15.58 -7.86 -1.01
N GLY A 191 15.73 -6.55 -1.06
CA GLY A 191 15.09 -5.75 -2.10
C GLY A 191 15.85 -4.46 -2.36
N VAL A 192 15.56 -3.87 -3.51
CA VAL A 192 16.14 -2.61 -3.97
C VAL A 192 15.07 -1.81 -4.70
N SER A 193 15.12 -0.50 -4.53
CA SER A 193 14.32 0.45 -5.32
C SER A 193 15.18 1.61 -5.79
N THR A 194 14.77 2.23 -6.89
CA THR A 194 15.30 3.50 -7.35
C THR A 194 14.22 4.31 -8.01
N SER A 195 14.30 5.63 -7.89
CA SER A 195 13.39 6.55 -8.57
C SER A 195 14.10 7.84 -8.95
N TYR A 196 13.68 8.42 -10.04
CA TYR A 196 14.11 9.76 -10.46
C TYR A 196 12.89 10.60 -10.78
N THR A 197 12.85 11.83 -10.29
CA THR A 197 11.82 12.81 -10.65
C THR A 197 12.52 14.07 -11.15
N SER A 198 12.26 14.43 -12.38
CA SER A 198 12.83 15.60 -13.03
C SER A 198 12.18 16.90 -12.53
N PRO A 199 12.85 18.06 -12.70
CA PRO A 199 12.28 19.37 -12.32
C PRO A 199 10.99 19.75 -13.07
N ILE A 200 10.68 19.10 -14.18
CA ILE A 200 9.44 19.30 -14.94
C ILE A 200 8.30 18.37 -14.51
N GLY A 201 8.48 17.59 -13.42
CA GLY A 201 7.46 16.72 -12.85
C GLY A 201 7.36 15.32 -13.47
N VAL A 202 8.21 14.97 -14.46
CA VAL A 202 8.27 13.61 -15.01
C VAL A 202 9.12 12.74 -14.10
N GLY A 203 8.59 11.61 -13.68
CA GLY A 203 9.27 10.66 -12.82
C GLY A 203 9.25 9.23 -13.35
N VAL A 204 10.27 8.46 -13.01
CA VAL A 204 10.38 7.01 -13.24
C VAL A 204 10.81 6.33 -11.96
N ALA A 205 10.22 5.16 -11.67
CA ALA A 205 10.61 4.31 -10.55
C ALA A 205 10.72 2.86 -10.99
N ALA A 206 11.59 2.12 -10.31
CA ALA A 206 11.73 0.68 -10.44
C ALA A 206 12.10 0.06 -9.09
N ALA A 207 11.56 -1.12 -8.81
CA ALA A 207 11.84 -1.84 -7.58
C ALA A 207 11.84 -3.35 -7.82
N TYR A 208 12.62 -4.07 -7.01
CA TYR A 208 12.69 -5.52 -7.01
C TYR A 208 12.87 -6.04 -5.59
N SER A 209 12.22 -7.15 -5.27
CA SER A 209 12.49 -7.91 -4.06
C SER A 209 12.48 -9.40 -4.31
N SER A 210 13.25 -10.13 -3.49
CA SER A 210 13.30 -11.58 -3.50
C SER A 210 13.46 -12.10 -2.08
N SER A 211 12.55 -12.98 -1.66
CA SER A 211 12.52 -13.54 -0.32
C SER A 211 12.41 -15.05 -0.35
N ASP A 212 13.05 -15.71 0.58
CA ASP A 212 12.77 -17.12 0.84
C ASP A 212 11.34 -17.27 1.36
N ARG A 213 10.74 -18.40 1.09
CA ARG A 213 9.43 -18.80 1.61
C ARG A 213 9.60 -19.80 2.74
N THR A 214 8.67 -19.80 3.67
CA THR A 214 8.65 -20.82 4.72
C THR A 214 8.42 -22.22 4.15
N ASN A 215 8.71 -23.27 4.92
CA ASN A 215 8.50 -24.64 4.44
C ASN A 215 7.04 -24.92 4.04
N LEU A 216 6.06 -24.38 4.79
CA LEU A 216 4.63 -24.52 4.45
C LEU A 216 4.29 -23.80 3.14
N GLN A 217 4.78 -22.57 2.97
CA GLN A 217 4.58 -21.82 1.72
C GLN A 217 5.22 -22.53 0.52
N SER A 218 6.45 -23.06 0.68
CA SER A 218 7.20 -23.71 -0.41
C SER A 218 6.59 -25.04 -0.86
N GLN A 219 5.78 -25.67 -0.02
CA GLN A 219 5.02 -26.87 -0.37
C GLN A 219 3.73 -26.56 -1.14
N GLY A 220 3.37 -25.27 -1.25
CA GLY A 220 2.15 -24.85 -1.92
C GLY A 220 0.90 -25.34 -1.21
N SER A 221 0.88 -25.29 0.12
CA SER A 221 -0.28 -25.68 0.91
C SER A 221 -1.39 -24.65 0.75
N VAL A 222 -2.60 -25.11 0.49
CA VAL A 222 -3.84 -24.35 0.56
C VAL A 222 -4.52 -24.68 1.88
N LEU A 223 -4.84 -23.66 2.66
CA LEU A 223 -5.50 -23.80 3.94
C LEU A 223 -6.99 -23.45 3.79
N ASN A 224 -7.87 -24.18 4.48
CA ASN A 224 -9.25 -23.76 4.66
C ASN A 224 -9.37 -22.63 5.71
N SER A 225 -10.59 -22.15 5.96
CA SER A 225 -10.87 -21.10 6.96
C SER A 225 -10.43 -21.48 8.38
N ASP A 226 -10.34 -22.76 8.67
CA ASP A 226 -9.97 -23.30 9.99
C ASP A 226 -8.46 -23.54 10.13
N GLY A 227 -7.70 -23.28 9.05
CA GLY A 227 -6.25 -23.43 9.01
C GLY A 227 -5.75 -24.83 8.64
N ASP A 228 -6.65 -25.75 8.24
CA ASP A 228 -6.29 -27.09 7.80
C ASP A 228 -5.80 -27.09 6.34
N VAL A 229 -4.81 -27.91 6.02
CA VAL A 229 -4.32 -28.10 4.66
C VAL A 229 -5.36 -28.90 3.85
N VAL A 230 -6.01 -28.26 2.89
CA VAL A 230 -7.03 -28.90 2.03
C VAL A 230 -6.52 -29.25 0.64
N ALA A 231 -5.43 -28.61 0.19
CA ALA A 231 -4.74 -28.95 -1.05
C ALA A 231 -3.25 -28.64 -0.93
N THR A 232 -2.45 -29.31 -1.74
CA THR A 232 -0.99 -29.07 -1.86
C THR A 232 -0.63 -28.83 -3.31
N GLY A 233 0.45 -28.09 -3.54
CA GLY A 233 0.95 -27.81 -4.89
C GLY A 233 0.55 -26.45 -5.46
N ILE A 234 -0.44 -25.74 -4.87
CA ILE A 234 -0.85 -24.41 -5.35
C ILE A 234 0.17 -23.35 -4.90
N GLY A 235 0.82 -22.69 -5.86
CA GLY A 235 1.85 -21.71 -5.59
C GLY A 235 3.08 -22.30 -4.91
N ALA A 236 3.45 -23.55 -5.20
CA ALA A 236 4.67 -24.18 -4.70
C ALA A 236 5.91 -23.43 -5.21
N GLY A 237 6.96 -23.38 -4.41
CA GLY A 237 8.23 -22.74 -4.77
C GLY A 237 8.95 -22.18 -3.56
N LYS A 238 10.28 -22.15 -3.63
CA LYS A 238 11.13 -21.74 -2.49
C LYS A 238 11.29 -20.23 -2.36
N ARG A 239 11.00 -19.48 -3.42
CA ARG A 239 11.20 -18.03 -3.45
C ARG A 239 9.93 -17.30 -3.87
N ALA A 240 9.73 -16.16 -3.22
CA ALA A 240 8.78 -15.14 -3.64
C ALA A 240 9.56 -13.98 -4.26
N GLU A 241 9.14 -13.53 -5.43
CA GLU A 241 9.78 -12.43 -6.14
C GLU A 241 8.73 -11.40 -6.54
N ASN A 242 9.07 -10.12 -6.38
CA ASN A 242 8.22 -9.00 -6.80
C ASN A 242 9.07 -7.98 -7.53
N TRP A 243 8.57 -7.45 -8.63
CA TRP A 243 9.13 -6.27 -9.24
C TRP A 243 8.03 -5.37 -9.77
N ALA A 244 8.30 -4.08 -9.77
CA ALA A 244 7.40 -3.06 -10.30
C ALA A 244 8.20 -1.94 -10.95
N THR A 245 7.62 -1.34 -11.99
CA THR A 245 8.08 -0.09 -12.58
C THR A 245 6.92 0.88 -12.63
N ALA A 246 7.21 2.18 -12.47
CA ALA A 246 6.21 3.21 -12.56
C ALA A 246 6.73 4.44 -13.31
N LEU A 247 5.80 5.10 -13.99
CA LEU A 247 5.99 6.40 -14.60
C LEU A 247 4.99 7.36 -14.00
N LYS A 248 5.38 8.63 -13.81
CA LYS A 248 4.43 9.68 -13.40
C LYS A 248 4.73 10.99 -14.09
N TYR A 249 3.69 11.81 -14.16
CA TYR A 249 3.77 13.25 -14.38
C TYR A 249 3.03 13.95 -13.25
N ASP A 250 3.70 14.84 -12.54
CA ASP A 250 3.19 15.55 -11.38
C ASP A 250 3.60 17.04 -11.47
N ALA A 251 2.85 17.79 -12.25
CA ALA A 251 3.04 19.23 -12.42
C ALA A 251 1.79 19.88 -13.03
N ASN A 252 1.70 21.22 -12.94
CA ASN A 252 0.63 22.02 -13.55
C ASN A 252 -0.79 21.56 -13.15
N ASN A 253 -0.98 21.19 -11.88
CA ASN A 253 -2.25 20.68 -11.34
C ASN A 253 -2.69 19.32 -11.93
N VAL A 254 -1.87 18.68 -12.76
CA VAL A 254 -2.12 17.37 -13.36
C VAL A 254 -1.27 16.32 -12.65
N TYR A 255 -1.90 15.22 -12.25
CA TYR A 255 -1.21 14.00 -11.82
C TYR A 255 -1.60 12.86 -12.74
N LEU A 256 -0.62 12.27 -13.39
CA LEU A 256 -0.77 11.05 -14.18
C LEU A 256 0.23 10.03 -13.65
N ALA A 257 -0.21 8.80 -13.44
CA ALA A 257 0.70 7.72 -13.07
C ALA A 257 0.29 6.41 -13.77
N ALA A 258 1.30 5.62 -14.09
CA ALA A 258 1.14 4.27 -14.62
C ALA A 258 2.13 3.35 -13.92
N MET A 259 1.67 2.18 -13.48
CA MET A 259 2.48 1.15 -12.87
C MET A 259 2.24 -0.18 -13.61
N TYR A 260 3.33 -0.92 -13.83
CA TYR A 260 3.30 -2.32 -14.20
C TYR A 260 4.26 -3.11 -13.32
N GLY A 261 3.80 -4.26 -12.85
CA GLY A 261 4.60 -5.17 -12.03
C GLY A 261 4.19 -6.62 -12.16
N GLU A 262 5.10 -7.50 -11.81
CA GLU A 262 4.83 -8.92 -11.70
C GLU A 262 5.30 -9.46 -10.35
N THR A 263 4.57 -10.44 -9.86
CA THR A 263 4.93 -11.19 -8.66
C THR A 263 5.00 -12.68 -8.98
N ARG A 264 5.84 -13.40 -8.25
CA ARG A 264 5.93 -14.86 -8.32
C ARG A 264 5.85 -15.44 -6.91
N ASN A 265 4.92 -16.37 -6.71
CA ASN A 265 4.68 -17.04 -5.43
C ASN A 265 4.49 -16.06 -4.24
N SER A 266 3.97 -14.86 -4.52
CA SER A 266 3.88 -13.75 -3.58
C SER A 266 2.45 -13.23 -3.43
N THR A 267 1.70 -13.02 -4.52
CA THR A 267 0.34 -12.49 -4.43
C THR A 267 -0.59 -13.49 -3.78
N PRO A 268 -1.21 -13.16 -2.63
CA PRO A 268 -2.15 -14.04 -1.96
C PRO A 268 -3.42 -14.20 -2.79
N ILE A 269 -3.95 -15.41 -2.80
CA ILE A 269 -5.27 -15.73 -3.35
C ILE A 269 -6.18 -16.27 -2.26
N SER A 270 -7.46 -15.99 -2.40
CA SER A 270 -8.53 -16.63 -1.61
C SER A 270 -9.78 -16.73 -2.46
N GLY A 271 -10.59 -17.74 -2.21
CA GLY A 271 -11.83 -17.93 -2.96
C GLY A 271 -12.50 -19.24 -2.63
N ASN A 272 -13.65 -19.46 -3.27
CA ASN A 272 -14.40 -20.72 -3.19
C ASN A 272 -14.25 -21.47 -4.51
N VAL A 273 -13.48 -22.54 -4.50
CA VAL A 273 -13.05 -23.28 -5.71
C VAL A 273 -13.58 -24.69 -5.67
N ASP A 274 -14.14 -25.18 -6.78
CA ASP A 274 -14.43 -26.60 -6.98
C ASP A 274 -13.17 -27.32 -7.45
N LEU A 275 -12.39 -27.82 -6.49
CA LEU A 275 -11.15 -28.55 -6.75
C LEU A 275 -11.39 -29.99 -7.26
N THR A 276 -12.63 -30.50 -7.16
CA THR A 276 -12.97 -31.90 -7.46
C THR A 276 -13.79 -32.06 -8.73
N GLY A 277 -14.32 -30.97 -9.30
CA GLY A 277 -15.22 -31.01 -10.46
C GLY A 277 -16.59 -31.62 -10.16
N THR A 278 -16.99 -31.69 -8.88
CA THR A 278 -18.26 -32.28 -8.43
C THR A 278 -19.36 -31.25 -8.20
N GLY A 279 -19.07 -29.96 -8.41
CA GLY A 279 -19.97 -28.84 -8.10
C GLY A 279 -19.96 -28.40 -6.63
N THR A 280 -19.12 -29.06 -5.80
CA THR A 280 -18.94 -28.66 -4.40
C THR A 280 -17.73 -27.75 -4.28
N THR A 281 -17.94 -26.51 -3.84
CA THR A 281 -16.84 -25.56 -3.64
C THR A 281 -16.22 -25.69 -2.25
N THR A 282 -14.91 -25.51 -2.18
CA THR A 282 -14.15 -25.45 -0.92
C THR A 282 -13.50 -24.07 -0.83
N SER A 283 -13.57 -23.44 0.35
CA SER A 283 -12.85 -22.19 0.60
C SER A 283 -11.35 -22.48 0.63
N VAL A 284 -10.60 -21.78 -0.23
CA VAL A 284 -9.16 -21.98 -0.38
C VAL A 284 -8.42 -20.69 -0.17
N THR A 285 -7.22 -20.77 0.41
CA THR A 285 -6.27 -19.68 0.52
C THR A 285 -4.88 -20.13 0.13
N GLY A 286 -4.13 -19.31 -0.58
CA GLY A 286 -2.79 -19.67 -1.04
C GLY A 286 -2.11 -18.51 -1.76
N PHE A 287 -1.29 -18.81 -2.77
CA PHE A 287 -0.59 -17.82 -3.57
C PHE A 287 -0.75 -18.13 -5.06
N ALA A 288 -0.90 -17.09 -5.87
CA ALA A 288 -0.76 -17.22 -7.30
C ALA A 288 0.71 -17.53 -7.65
N ASN A 289 0.94 -18.45 -8.58
CA ASN A 289 2.29 -18.77 -9.07
C ASN A 289 2.95 -17.54 -9.68
N LYS A 290 2.15 -16.76 -10.40
CA LYS A 290 2.50 -15.48 -10.98
C LYS A 290 1.27 -14.57 -10.89
N ALA A 291 1.48 -13.28 -10.65
CA ALA A 291 0.45 -12.27 -10.90
C ALA A 291 1.03 -11.11 -11.71
N GLN A 292 0.21 -10.55 -12.57
CA GLN A 292 0.50 -9.35 -13.36
C GLN A 292 -0.38 -8.23 -12.85
N ASN A 293 0.24 -7.09 -12.54
CA ASN A 293 -0.44 -5.92 -11.96
C ASN A 293 -0.29 -4.73 -12.90
N ILE A 294 -1.40 -4.08 -13.21
CA ILE A 294 -1.46 -2.87 -14.03
C ILE A 294 -2.31 -1.86 -13.26
N GLU A 295 -1.78 -0.66 -13.05
CA GLU A 295 -2.51 0.44 -12.44
C GLU A 295 -2.25 1.71 -13.25
N LEU A 296 -3.33 2.42 -13.59
CA LEU A 296 -3.31 3.69 -14.31
C LEU A 296 -4.15 4.70 -13.54
N VAL A 297 -3.63 5.90 -13.33
CA VAL A 297 -4.31 6.96 -12.58
C VAL A 297 -4.17 8.28 -13.31
N ALA A 298 -5.25 9.06 -13.35
CA ALA A 298 -5.25 10.43 -13.78
C ALA A 298 -6.08 11.30 -12.81
N GLN A 299 -5.50 12.42 -12.38
CA GLN A 299 -6.15 13.39 -11.48
C GLN A 299 -5.86 14.82 -11.95
N TYR A 300 -6.78 15.71 -11.66
CA TYR A 300 -6.60 17.15 -11.88
C TYR A 300 -7.02 17.94 -10.63
N GLN A 301 -6.17 18.85 -10.15
CA GLN A 301 -6.48 19.70 -9.00
C GLN A 301 -6.97 21.07 -9.47
N PHE A 302 -8.24 21.36 -9.27
CA PHE A 302 -8.79 22.70 -9.48
C PHE A 302 -8.43 23.65 -8.34
N ASP A 303 -8.24 24.92 -8.66
CA ASP A 303 -7.88 25.95 -7.67
C ASP A 303 -8.94 26.17 -6.58
N PHE A 304 -10.21 25.84 -6.87
CA PHE A 304 -11.31 25.92 -5.92
C PHE A 304 -11.43 24.71 -4.98
N GLY A 305 -10.46 23.78 -5.02
CA GLY A 305 -10.37 22.67 -4.07
C GLY A 305 -10.92 21.32 -4.57
N LEU A 306 -11.51 21.23 -5.77
CA LEU A 306 -11.97 19.96 -6.34
C LEU A 306 -10.82 19.19 -7.00
N ARG A 307 -10.73 17.88 -6.75
CA ARG A 307 -9.81 16.94 -7.43
C ARG A 307 -10.59 15.73 -7.94
N PRO A 308 -11.05 15.73 -9.18
CA PRO A 308 -11.53 14.51 -9.83
C PRO A 308 -10.38 13.53 -10.08
N SER A 309 -10.70 12.25 -10.07
CA SER A 309 -9.82 11.12 -10.40
C SER A 309 -10.51 10.13 -11.31
N ILE A 310 -9.71 9.45 -12.11
CA ILE A 310 -10.09 8.23 -12.83
C ILE A 310 -8.92 7.28 -12.79
N ALA A 311 -9.21 5.98 -12.60
CA ALA A 311 -8.19 4.96 -12.59
C ALA A 311 -8.66 3.66 -13.24
N TYR A 312 -7.68 2.86 -13.67
CA TYR A 312 -7.86 1.45 -14.01
C TYR A 312 -6.88 0.64 -13.16
N VAL A 313 -7.41 -0.39 -12.50
CA VAL A 313 -6.65 -1.29 -11.63
C VAL A 313 -6.94 -2.72 -12.03
N GLN A 314 -5.87 -3.50 -12.27
CA GLN A 314 -5.96 -4.93 -12.54
C GLN A 314 -4.82 -5.68 -11.86
N SER A 315 -5.16 -6.76 -11.17
CA SER A 315 -4.26 -7.81 -10.73
C SER A 315 -4.76 -9.14 -11.28
N LYS A 316 -3.97 -9.81 -12.13
CA LYS A 316 -4.33 -11.06 -12.77
C LYS A 316 -3.39 -12.18 -12.34
N GLY A 317 -3.91 -13.17 -11.63
CA GLY A 317 -3.23 -14.42 -11.35
C GLY A 317 -3.09 -15.26 -12.62
N LYS A 318 -1.91 -15.82 -12.83
CA LYS A 318 -1.55 -16.62 -14.00
C LYS A 318 -1.11 -17.99 -13.58
N ASP A 319 -1.49 -18.99 -14.38
CA ASP A 319 -1.06 -20.38 -14.23
C ASP A 319 -1.28 -20.93 -12.81
N ILE A 320 -2.38 -20.56 -12.16
CA ILE A 320 -2.70 -21.04 -10.81
C ILE A 320 -3.05 -22.54 -10.92
N GLU A 321 -2.33 -23.39 -10.17
CA GLU A 321 -2.53 -24.85 -10.23
C GLU A 321 -3.98 -25.23 -9.93
N GLY A 322 -4.61 -25.99 -10.84
CA GLY A 322 -5.99 -26.46 -10.72
C GLY A 322 -7.06 -25.39 -10.98
N ILE A 323 -6.67 -24.13 -11.24
CA ILE A 323 -7.58 -23.01 -11.47
C ILE A 323 -7.33 -22.36 -12.84
N GLY A 324 -6.06 -22.18 -13.22
CA GLY A 324 -5.67 -21.47 -14.43
C GLY A 324 -5.50 -19.96 -14.21
N ASP A 325 -5.85 -19.16 -15.21
CA ASP A 325 -5.81 -17.70 -15.12
C ASP A 325 -7.07 -17.16 -14.45
N ALA A 326 -6.91 -16.23 -13.51
CA ALA A 326 -8.03 -15.56 -12.85
C ALA A 326 -7.70 -14.08 -12.61
N ASP A 327 -8.63 -13.18 -12.92
CA ASP A 327 -8.55 -11.81 -12.44
C ASP A 327 -8.81 -11.79 -10.93
N LEU A 328 -7.86 -11.29 -10.14
CA LEU A 328 -7.94 -11.19 -8.68
C LEU A 328 -8.57 -9.87 -8.27
N VAL A 329 -8.25 -8.82 -9.01
CA VAL A 329 -8.81 -7.48 -8.93
C VAL A 329 -8.90 -6.95 -10.34
N LYS A 330 -10.01 -6.32 -10.69
CA LYS A 330 -10.17 -5.61 -11.95
C LYS A 330 -11.31 -4.62 -11.84
N TYR A 331 -11.02 -3.33 -11.96
CA TYR A 331 -12.05 -2.31 -11.90
C TYR A 331 -11.61 -1.00 -12.58
N ILE A 332 -12.60 -0.19 -12.92
CA ILE A 332 -12.44 1.24 -13.22
C ILE A 332 -12.88 2.01 -11.98
N GLU A 333 -12.10 3.00 -11.57
CA GLU A 333 -12.48 3.93 -10.51
C GLU A 333 -12.82 5.28 -11.14
N VAL A 334 -13.86 5.92 -10.63
CA VAL A 334 -14.23 7.32 -10.94
C VAL A 334 -14.57 8.00 -9.61
N GLY A 335 -13.76 8.96 -9.22
CA GLY A 335 -13.92 9.62 -7.95
C GLY A 335 -13.65 11.12 -8.00
N ALA A 336 -13.92 11.76 -6.87
CA ALA A 336 -13.56 13.16 -6.66
C ALA A 336 -13.38 13.45 -5.18
N THR A 337 -12.34 14.20 -4.84
CA THR A 337 -12.15 14.77 -3.52
C THR A 337 -12.38 16.28 -3.57
N TYR A 338 -13.13 16.81 -2.61
CA TYR A 338 -13.24 18.25 -2.41
C TYR A 338 -12.58 18.66 -1.09
N TYR A 339 -11.57 19.51 -1.18
CA TYR A 339 -10.84 20.05 -0.04
C TYR A 339 -11.48 21.38 0.39
N PHE A 340 -12.16 21.41 1.54
CA PHE A 340 -12.66 22.65 2.16
C PHE A 340 -11.49 23.53 2.63
N ASN A 341 -10.46 22.89 3.14
CA ASN A 341 -9.16 23.46 3.53
C ASN A 341 -8.14 22.34 3.72
N LYS A 342 -6.93 22.65 4.22
CA LYS A 342 -5.86 21.66 4.43
C LYS A 342 -6.19 20.56 5.45
N ASN A 343 -7.19 20.76 6.33
CA ASN A 343 -7.55 19.84 7.40
C ASN A 343 -8.87 19.12 7.15
N MET A 344 -9.72 19.62 6.24
CA MET A 344 -11.07 19.07 6.05
C MET A 344 -11.34 18.80 4.58
N ALA A 345 -11.78 17.60 4.27
CA ALA A 345 -12.13 17.17 2.92
C ALA A 345 -13.34 16.23 2.94
N THR A 346 -14.00 16.12 1.79
CA THR A 346 -14.99 15.07 1.51
C THR A 346 -14.68 14.44 0.17
N TYR A 347 -15.09 13.19 -0.02
CA TYR A 347 -14.91 12.51 -1.30
C TYR A 347 -16.07 11.58 -1.60
N VAL A 348 -16.25 11.34 -2.89
CA VAL A 348 -17.00 10.21 -3.44
C VAL A 348 -16.05 9.42 -4.32
N ASP A 349 -16.13 8.10 -4.24
CA ASP A 349 -15.28 7.19 -5.01
C ASP A 349 -16.10 6.00 -5.47
N TYR A 350 -16.19 5.77 -6.77
CA TYR A 350 -16.99 4.72 -7.38
C TYR A 350 -16.08 3.70 -8.03
N LYS A 351 -16.04 2.52 -7.44
CA LYS A 351 -15.37 1.33 -7.94
C LYS A 351 -16.35 0.55 -8.83
N ILE A 352 -16.18 0.67 -10.13
CA ILE A 352 -16.94 -0.07 -11.15
C ILE A 352 -16.24 -1.40 -11.37
N ASN A 353 -16.76 -2.46 -10.79
CA ASN A 353 -16.16 -3.78 -10.84
C ASN A 353 -16.19 -4.33 -12.28
N GLN A 354 -15.11 -4.94 -12.72
CA GLN A 354 -14.93 -5.52 -14.05
C GLN A 354 -14.53 -7.00 -13.99
N LEU A 355 -14.68 -7.63 -12.81
CA LEU A 355 -14.49 -9.07 -12.67
C LEU A 355 -15.62 -9.80 -13.39
N ASP A 356 -15.31 -10.96 -13.94
CA ASP A 356 -16.30 -11.84 -14.59
C ASP A 356 -17.13 -12.56 -13.52
N ASP A 357 -18.46 -12.63 -13.71
CA ASP A 357 -19.37 -13.34 -12.80
C ASP A 357 -19.03 -14.83 -12.68
N ASN A 358 -18.35 -15.40 -13.69
CA ASN A 358 -17.81 -16.76 -13.67
C ASN A 358 -16.35 -16.82 -13.20
N ASN A 359 -15.90 -15.84 -12.39
CA ASN A 359 -14.55 -15.84 -11.86
C ASN A 359 -14.27 -17.18 -11.15
N PRO A 360 -13.20 -17.92 -11.50
CA PRO A 360 -12.96 -19.26 -10.96
C PRO A 360 -12.63 -19.28 -9.46
N LEU A 361 -12.37 -18.12 -8.85
CA LEU A 361 -12.17 -17.97 -7.40
C LEU A 361 -13.45 -17.57 -6.66
N GLY A 362 -14.56 -17.32 -7.37
CA GLY A 362 -15.83 -16.90 -6.76
C GLY A 362 -15.70 -15.55 -6.00
N ILE A 363 -14.90 -14.64 -6.51
CA ILE A 363 -14.72 -13.29 -5.96
C ILE A 363 -15.97 -12.46 -6.29
N ALA A 364 -16.44 -11.65 -5.32
CA ALA A 364 -17.57 -10.74 -5.51
C ALA A 364 -17.34 -9.76 -6.67
N THR A 365 -18.38 -9.57 -7.49
CA THR A 365 -18.34 -8.77 -8.72
C THR A 365 -19.14 -7.48 -8.62
N ASP A 366 -19.72 -7.21 -7.44
CA ASP A 366 -20.55 -6.03 -7.21
C ASP A 366 -19.72 -4.74 -7.20
N ASP A 367 -20.33 -3.68 -7.67
CA ASP A 367 -19.80 -2.33 -7.60
C ASP A 367 -19.81 -1.81 -6.16
N VAL A 368 -18.93 -0.85 -5.86
CA VAL A 368 -18.90 -0.19 -4.56
C VAL A 368 -18.82 1.32 -4.73
N VAL A 369 -19.69 2.06 -4.07
CA VAL A 369 -19.59 3.52 -3.95
C VAL A 369 -19.16 3.86 -2.53
N ALA A 370 -18.06 4.60 -2.37
CA ALA A 370 -17.61 5.14 -1.11
C ALA A 370 -17.96 6.62 -0.97
N LEU A 371 -18.47 7.01 0.19
CA LEU A 371 -18.69 8.41 0.56
C LEU A 371 -17.96 8.68 1.88
N GLY A 372 -16.98 9.59 1.85
CA GLY A 372 -16.14 9.88 2.99
C GLY A 372 -16.09 11.36 3.37
N LEU A 373 -16.03 11.62 4.67
CA LEU A 373 -15.74 12.92 5.28
C LEU A 373 -14.49 12.79 6.15
N VAL A 374 -13.49 13.61 5.85
CA VAL A 374 -12.14 13.49 6.44
C VAL A 374 -11.81 14.75 7.23
N TYR A 375 -11.46 14.59 8.49
CA TYR A 375 -10.72 15.58 9.26
C TYR A 375 -9.29 15.07 9.49
N GLN A 376 -8.29 15.84 9.10
CA GLN A 376 -6.87 15.49 9.29
C GLN A 376 -6.09 16.62 10.01
N PHE A 377 -5.10 16.24 10.81
CA PHE A 377 -4.31 17.15 11.65
C PHE A 377 -2.83 16.73 11.70
#